data_ecb4c278217db9da6da5dcfe9d30b25c
#
_entry.id   ecb4c278217db9da6da5dcfe9d30b25c
#
_cell.length_a   1.000
_cell.length_b   1.000
_cell.length_c   1.000
_cell.angle_alpha   90.00
_cell.angle_beta   90.00
_cell.angle_gamma   90.00
#
_symmetry.space_group_name_H-M   'P 1'
#
loop_
_entity.id
_entity.type
_entity.pdbx_description
1 polymer ?
#
loop_
_entity_poly.entity_id
_entity_poly.type
_entity_poly.pdbx_seq_one_letter_code
_entity_poly.pdbx_strand_id
1 'polypeptide(L)'
;MSIAVPSTRTSRKLNLTSDLGLLFLSVILQIALGLLFGHVYDMRIFMATGYLVGTGQNPYIAQDLSSVFNNLTFKGITTIGYLPPWPLVLGVIYRCVYAVFPNLVVYNLAIKIPVIAANIGLAYLVVVILKKLGVETKVSRRAWVFLLLNPFLLYFGSAWGQFDALVACLSLGSIILLYDGKPNGSAVLLALAISLKPIALPLLPVELIFLGGKSRWQAVRYLGLFILSVFLFCLAPFFLFQWDPSPIIKGWNAHFTVGGGMSFMTFFELLKDAYQLPGYWWLLGLVWIPALGVGIYALKSTQKSALESKLSDLTGLITKSTALIFIFFLTRAWLSEPNIILLIPFMVILTSIGALPSLALTAVWTLPLAFTVFNTSPPQLLFLNFPEAMVKYLRLTDQYRLARLVARTILVIPWQIAGWWMVIACFKKRVWK
;
A
#
# COMPACT_ATOMS: atom_id res chain seq x y z
N MET A 1 19.67 -4.55 -45.34
CA MET A 1 19.81 -3.22 -44.71
C MET A 1 20.24 -3.48 -43.28
N SER A 2 21.55 -3.34 -43.00
CA SER A 2 22.17 -3.69 -41.71
C SER A 2 21.85 -2.54 -40.71
N ILE A 3 21.15 -2.88 -39.63
CA ILE A 3 20.88 -1.96 -38.53
C ILE A 3 22.16 -1.91 -37.67
N ALA A 4 22.89 -0.81 -37.78
CA ALA A 4 24.04 -0.55 -36.92
C ALA A 4 23.62 -0.50 -35.44
N VAL A 5 24.17 -1.40 -34.64
CA VAL A 5 24.10 -1.39 -33.17
C VAL A 5 24.85 -0.13 -32.69
N PRO A 6 24.22 0.80 -31.95
CA PRO A 6 24.92 1.94 -31.41
C PRO A 6 25.93 1.48 -30.36
N SER A 7 27.16 1.88 -30.57
CA SER A 7 28.32 1.67 -29.70
C SER A 7 28.05 2.06 -28.25
N THR A 8 28.59 1.26 -27.37
CA THR A 8 28.81 1.42 -25.93
C THR A 8 28.82 2.88 -25.45
N ARG A 9 27.67 3.41 -25.01
CA ARG A 9 27.62 4.64 -24.22
C ARG A 9 28.19 4.33 -22.84
N THR A 10 29.31 4.95 -22.53
CA THR A 10 29.95 4.99 -21.23
C THR A 10 28.89 5.18 -20.12
N SER A 11 28.74 4.19 -19.27
CA SER A 11 27.90 4.30 -18.07
C SER A 11 28.48 5.39 -17.18
N ARG A 12 27.94 6.61 -17.24
CA ARG A 12 28.18 7.62 -16.22
C ARG A 12 27.79 6.98 -14.87
N LYS A 13 28.79 6.69 -14.05
CA LYS A 13 28.59 6.27 -12.66
C LYS A 13 27.63 7.26 -12.01
N LEU A 14 26.59 6.76 -11.32
CA LEU A 14 25.77 7.56 -10.43
C LEU A 14 26.70 8.46 -9.62
N ASN A 15 26.43 9.77 -9.58
CA ASN A 15 27.20 10.70 -8.73
C ASN A 15 26.86 10.36 -7.28
N LEU A 16 27.61 9.44 -6.67
CA LEU A 16 27.32 8.84 -5.37
C LEU A 16 27.09 9.93 -4.30
N THR A 17 27.86 11.02 -4.35
CA THR A 17 27.76 12.12 -3.37
C THR A 17 26.43 12.88 -3.44
N SER A 18 25.92 13.18 -4.65
CA SER A 18 24.64 13.88 -4.79
C SER A 18 23.44 12.99 -4.45
N ASP A 19 23.55 11.70 -4.71
CA ASP A 19 22.47 10.73 -4.41
C ASP A 19 22.44 10.37 -2.91
N LEU A 20 23.59 10.35 -2.23
CA LEU A 20 23.68 10.21 -0.77
C LEU A 20 23.15 11.46 -0.05
N GLY A 21 23.47 12.67 -0.52
CA GLY A 21 22.94 13.91 0.05
C GLY A 21 21.41 13.97 -0.05
N LEU A 22 20.83 13.54 -1.19
CA LEU A 22 19.38 13.46 -1.35
C LEU A 22 18.74 12.42 -0.44
N LEU A 23 19.35 11.23 -0.29
CA LEU A 23 18.90 10.21 0.63
C LEU A 23 18.89 10.74 2.07
N PHE A 24 19.98 11.39 2.49
CA PHE A 24 20.09 11.97 3.84
C PHE A 24 19.00 13.04 4.06
N LEU A 25 18.81 13.95 3.11
CA LEU A 25 17.74 14.95 3.16
C LEU A 25 16.33 14.28 3.30
N SER A 26 16.08 13.26 2.51
CA SER A 26 14.80 12.51 2.58
C SER A 26 14.61 11.84 3.93
N VAL A 27 15.66 11.23 4.49
CA VAL A 27 15.61 10.59 5.83
C VAL A 27 15.29 11.63 6.90
N ILE A 28 16.01 12.78 6.90
CA ILE A 28 15.76 13.87 7.86
C ILE A 28 14.31 14.37 7.74
N LEU A 29 13.84 14.60 6.52
CA LEU A 29 12.46 15.05 6.28
C LEU A 29 11.44 14.04 6.81
N GLN A 30 11.63 12.76 6.53
CA GLN A 30 10.74 11.69 6.99
C GLN A 30 10.76 11.54 8.52
N ILE A 31 11.91 11.65 9.17
CA ILE A 31 12.03 11.65 10.62
C ILE A 31 11.32 12.89 11.21
N ALA A 32 11.53 14.07 10.66
CA ALA A 32 10.88 15.29 11.11
C ALA A 32 9.35 15.19 11.01
N LEU A 33 8.83 14.72 9.87
CA LEU A 33 7.40 14.45 9.69
C LEU A 33 6.90 13.38 10.67
N GLY A 34 7.68 12.35 10.92
CA GLY A 34 7.36 11.27 11.86
C GLY A 34 7.28 11.73 13.31
N LEU A 35 8.13 12.67 13.71
CA LEU A 35 8.12 13.27 15.05
C LEU A 35 6.96 14.25 15.23
N LEU A 36 6.71 15.10 14.22
CA LEU A 36 5.75 16.21 14.32
C LEU A 36 4.30 15.75 14.20
N PHE A 37 4.03 14.72 13.39
CA PHE A 37 2.68 14.31 13.03
C PHE A 37 2.40 12.86 13.39
N GLY A 38 1.11 12.52 13.49
CA GLY A 38 0.61 11.17 13.66
C GLY A 38 -0.91 11.16 13.55
N HIS A 39 -1.47 10.22 12.79
CA HIS A 39 -2.91 10.14 12.63
C HIS A 39 -3.56 9.58 13.90
N VAL A 40 -4.40 10.37 14.55
CA VAL A 40 -4.94 10.06 15.87
C VAL A 40 -5.62 8.70 15.95
N TYR A 41 -6.38 8.31 14.92
CA TYR A 41 -7.09 7.03 14.92
C TYR A 41 -6.11 5.86 14.82
N ASP A 42 -5.23 5.84 13.81
CA ASP A 42 -4.33 4.72 13.58
C ASP A 42 -3.21 4.63 14.61
N MET A 43 -2.58 5.77 14.96
CA MET A 43 -1.45 5.76 15.89
C MET A 43 -1.84 5.35 17.30
N ARG A 44 -3.04 5.74 17.79
CA ARG A 44 -3.53 5.24 19.07
C ARG A 44 -3.74 3.73 19.06
N ILE A 45 -4.34 3.21 17.99
CA ILE A 45 -4.54 1.77 17.83
C ILE A 45 -3.19 1.05 17.77
N PHE A 46 -2.23 1.57 17.02
CA PHE A 46 -0.91 0.95 16.89
C PHE A 46 -0.14 0.97 18.22
N MET A 47 -0.15 2.08 18.94
CA MET A 47 0.48 2.20 20.26
C MET A 47 -0.17 1.24 21.26
N ALA A 48 -1.50 1.21 21.31
CA ALA A 48 -2.26 0.31 22.17
C ALA A 48 -1.98 -1.17 21.84
N THR A 49 -2.00 -1.52 20.56
CA THR A 49 -1.67 -2.87 20.08
C THR A 49 -0.27 -3.27 20.49
N GLY A 50 0.70 -2.36 20.34
CA GLY A 50 2.09 -2.62 20.74
C GLY A 50 2.21 -2.88 22.24
N TYR A 51 1.51 -2.10 23.08
CA TYR A 51 1.43 -2.35 24.51
C TYR A 51 0.84 -3.73 24.82
N LEU A 52 -0.32 -4.06 24.26
CA LEU A 52 -0.99 -5.33 24.52
C LEU A 52 -0.11 -6.53 24.13
N VAL A 53 0.44 -6.54 22.91
CA VAL A 53 1.37 -7.61 22.49
C VAL A 53 2.63 -7.61 23.33
N GLY A 54 3.20 -6.43 23.60
CA GLY A 54 4.42 -6.28 24.39
C GLY A 54 4.28 -6.79 25.83
N THR A 55 3.07 -6.75 26.40
CA THR A 55 2.75 -7.27 27.74
C THR A 55 2.14 -8.67 27.72
N GLY A 56 2.10 -9.34 26.55
CA GLY A 56 1.57 -10.71 26.41
C GLY A 56 0.04 -10.80 26.36
N GLN A 57 -0.66 -9.68 26.13
CA GLN A 57 -2.12 -9.64 26.05
C GLN A 57 -2.60 -9.79 24.61
N ASN A 58 -3.89 -10.13 24.43
CA ASN A 58 -4.52 -10.24 23.12
C ASN A 58 -4.71 -8.84 22.49
N PRO A 59 -4.11 -8.54 21.31
CA PRO A 59 -4.20 -7.24 20.66
C PRO A 59 -5.59 -6.94 20.06
N TYR A 60 -6.47 -7.92 19.99
CA TYR A 60 -7.78 -7.81 19.34
C TYR A 60 -8.91 -7.51 20.34
N ILE A 61 -8.59 -7.15 21.56
CA ILE A 61 -9.57 -6.78 22.59
C ILE A 61 -9.58 -5.24 22.74
N ALA A 62 -10.78 -4.65 22.68
CA ALA A 62 -10.94 -3.22 22.96
C ALA A 62 -10.71 -2.97 24.46
N GLN A 63 -9.90 -1.97 24.79
CA GLN A 63 -9.56 -1.62 26.17
C GLN A 63 -9.48 -0.11 26.38
N ASP A 64 -9.62 0.31 27.64
CA ASP A 64 -9.25 1.67 28.08
C ASP A 64 -7.80 1.65 28.54
N LEU A 65 -6.93 2.33 27.82
CA LEU A 65 -5.50 2.45 28.11
C LEU A 65 -5.10 3.88 28.48
N SER A 66 -6.09 4.74 28.85
CA SER A 66 -5.84 6.13 29.20
C SER A 66 -4.92 6.28 30.42
N SER A 67 -5.03 5.37 31.39
CA SER A 67 -4.13 5.32 32.56
C SER A 67 -2.71 4.84 32.22
N VAL A 68 -2.58 3.88 31.29
CA VAL A 68 -1.28 3.33 30.85
C VAL A 68 -0.45 4.39 30.14
N PHE A 69 -1.08 5.17 29.26
CA PHE A 69 -0.39 6.20 28.48
C PHE A 69 -0.47 7.60 29.11
N ASN A 70 -1.13 7.72 30.28
CA ASN A 70 -1.43 9.00 30.93
C ASN A 70 -2.02 10.03 29.93
N ASN A 71 -2.95 9.58 29.10
CA ASN A 71 -3.52 10.38 28.03
C ASN A 71 -4.98 9.94 27.74
N LEU A 72 -5.93 10.84 27.96
CA LEU A 72 -7.37 10.60 27.79
C LEU A 72 -7.75 10.21 26.35
N THR A 73 -6.94 10.54 25.36
CA THR A 73 -7.20 10.11 23.97
C THR A 73 -7.14 8.60 23.79
N PHE A 74 -6.55 7.85 24.74
CA PHE A 74 -6.50 6.40 24.74
C PHE A 74 -7.69 5.73 25.45
N LYS A 75 -8.72 6.49 25.82
CA LYS A 75 -9.97 5.96 26.35
C LYS A 75 -10.78 5.30 25.23
N GLY A 76 -11.26 4.06 25.48
CA GLY A 76 -12.16 3.38 24.56
C GLY A 76 -11.57 3.09 23.18
N ILE A 77 -10.33 2.61 23.11
CA ILE A 77 -9.68 2.29 21.84
C ILE A 77 -10.32 1.05 21.20
N THR A 78 -10.62 1.17 19.91
CA THR A 78 -11.10 0.06 19.09
C THR A 78 -9.99 -0.93 18.81
N THR A 79 -10.37 -2.17 18.46
CA THR A 79 -9.42 -3.24 18.11
C THR A 79 -8.68 -2.95 16.81
N ILE A 80 -7.47 -3.49 16.67
CA ILE A 80 -6.73 -3.46 15.42
C ILE A 80 -7.38 -4.38 14.38
N GLY A 81 -7.53 -3.90 13.15
CA GLY A 81 -8.11 -4.66 12.03
C GLY A 81 -7.08 -5.41 11.17
N TYR A 82 -5.82 -5.51 11.61
CA TYR A 82 -4.74 -6.15 10.85
C TYR A 82 -4.36 -7.50 11.44
N LEU A 83 -3.89 -8.43 10.58
CA LEU A 83 -3.43 -9.75 10.96
C LEU A 83 -2.13 -9.71 11.79
N PRO A 84 -1.78 -10.81 12.50
CA PRO A 84 -0.70 -10.86 13.48
C PRO A 84 0.67 -10.27 13.10
N PRO A 85 1.15 -10.29 11.84
CA PRO A 85 2.48 -9.78 11.53
C PRO A 85 2.69 -8.32 11.96
N TRP A 86 1.72 -7.43 11.71
CA TRP A 86 1.85 -6.03 12.12
C TRP A 86 1.75 -5.84 13.64
N PRO A 87 0.74 -6.40 14.35
CA PRO A 87 0.72 -6.46 15.81
C PRO A 87 2.03 -6.93 16.45
N LEU A 88 2.66 -7.99 15.94
CA LEU A 88 3.93 -8.51 16.47
C LEU A 88 5.07 -7.50 16.32
N VAL A 89 5.18 -6.83 15.16
CA VAL A 89 6.16 -5.74 14.96
C VAL A 89 5.92 -4.61 15.98
N LEU A 90 4.66 -4.21 16.19
CA LEU A 90 4.32 -3.18 17.17
C LEU A 90 4.69 -3.59 18.61
N GLY A 91 4.48 -4.86 18.97
CA GLY A 91 4.87 -5.40 20.28
C GLY A 91 6.38 -5.36 20.51
N VAL A 92 7.17 -5.69 19.49
CA VAL A 92 8.64 -5.55 19.55
C VAL A 92 9.04 -4.09 19.75
N ILE A 93 8.46 -3.17 18.97
CA ILE A 93 8.75 -1.73 19.07
C ILE A 93 8.38 -1.20 20.47
N TYR A 94 7.23 -1.63 21.02
CA TYR A 94 6.84 -1.26 22.37
C TYR A 94 7.91 -1.69 23.39
N ARG A 95 8.33 -2.95 23.38
CA ARG A 95 9.34 -3.49 24.32
C ARG A 95 10.69 -2.80 24.18
N CYS A 96 11.13 -2.54 22.96
CA CYS A 96 12.45 -1.96 22.71
C CYS A 96 12.50 -0.44 22.96
N VAL A 97 11.38 0.27 22.85
CA VAL A 97 11.36 1.74 22.87
C VAL A 97 10.51 2.26 24.03
N TYR A 98 9.19 2.08 24.00
CA TYR A 98 8.30 2.73 24.97
C TYR A 98 8.44 2.16 26.39
N ALA A 99 8.62 0.86 26.54
CA ALA A 99 8.83 0.23 27.84
C ALA A 99 10.15 0.68 28.50
N VAL A 100 11.16 1.09 27.71
CA VAL A 100 12.44 1.58 28.18
C VAL A 100 12.41 3.10 28.40
N PHE A 101 11.79 3.82 27.47
CA PHE A 101 11.67 5.28 27.49
C PHE A 101 10.22 5.69 27.21
N PRO A 102 9.38 5.89 28.24
CA PRO A 102 7.94 6.14 28.12
C PRO A 102 7.64 7.56 27.62
N ASN A 103 7.90 7.81 26.36
CA ASN A 103 7.60 9.04 25.65
C ASN A 103 6.79 8.76 24.40
N LEU A 104 5.57 9.29 24.30
CA LEU A 104 4.64 9.04 23.19
C LEU A 104 5.15 9.56 21.85
N VAL A 105 5.89 10.68 21.81
CA VAL A 105 6.43 11.25 20.57
C VAL A 105 7.53 10.35 19.99
N VAL A 106 8.42 9.87 20.88
CA VAL A 106 9.46 8.91 20.50
C VAL A 106 8.85 7.59 20.05
N TYR A 107 7.81 7.11 20.75
CA TYR A 107 7.10 5.90 20.37
C TYR A 107 6.37 6.04 19.02
N ASN A 108 5.74 7.19 18.76
CA ASN A 108 5.16 7.54 17.49
C ASN A 108 6.17 7.45 16.33
N LEU A 109 7.36 8.01 16.51
CA LEU A 109 8.43 7.89 15.53
C LEU A 109 8.90 6.44 15.37
N ALA A 110 9.10 5.73 16.49
CA ALA A 110 9.60 4.35 16.46
C ALA A 110 8.68 3.41 15.64
N ILE A 111 7.36 3.56 15.76
CA ILE A 111 6.38 2.82 14.94
C ILE A 111 6.57 3.12 13.44
N LYS A 112 7.03 4.31 13.09
CA LYS A 112 7.23 4.73 11.70
C LYS A 112 8.58 4.36 11.10
N ILE A 113 9.56 3.99 11.92
CA ILE A 113 10.90 3.61 11.42
C ILE A 113 10.82 2.48 10.36
N PRO A 114 10.08 1.37 10.56
CA PRO A 114 9.91 0.35 9.53
C PRO A 114 9.28 0.90 8.24
N VAL A 115 8.35 1.85 8.35
CA VAL A 115 7.67 2.49 7.22
C VAL A 115 8.63 3.39 6.44
N ILE A 116 9.45 4.19 7.14
CA ILE A 116 10.48 5.04 6.55
C ILE A 116 11.52 4.18 5.81
N ALA A 117 11.96 3.10 6.45
CA ALA A 117 12.88 2.14 5.82
C ALA A 117 12.27 1.52 4.57
N ALA A 118 10.96 1.19 4.60
CA ALA A 118 10.24 0.66 3.44
C ALA A 118 10.10 1.67 2.29
N ASN A 119 9.87 2.96 2.57
CA ASN A 119 9.85 4.01 1.56
C ASN A 119 11.18 4.10 0.81
N ILE A 120 12.30 4.04 1.54
CA ILE A 120 13.65 4.05 0.96
C ILE A 120 13.90 2.76 0.18
N GLY A 121 13.56 1.61 0.77
CA GLY A 121 13.66 0.30 0.13
C GLY A 121 12.86 0.23 -1.17
N LEU A 122 11.67 0.79 -1.19
CA LEU A 122 10.81 0.86 -2.37
C LEU A 122 11.46 1.67 -3.49
N ALA A 123 12.01 2.84 -3.16
CA ALA A 123 12.75 3.67 -4.13
C ALA A 123 13.97 2.91 -4.69
N TYR A 124 14.71 2.19 -3.84
CA TYR A 124 15.84 1.36 -4.25
C TYR A 124 15.41 0.21 -5.18
N LEU A 125 14.35 -0.53 -4.84
CA LEU A 125 13.85 -1.64 -5.66
C LEU A 125 13.37 -1.19 -7.04
N VAL A 126 12.72 -0.03 -7.13
CA VAL A 126 12.33 0.57 -8.41
C VAL A 126 13.57 0.84 -9.28
N VAL A 127 14.62 1.44 -8.71
CA VAL A 127 15.88 1.67 -9.45
C VAL A 127 16.52 0.35 -9.90
N VAL A 128 16.49 -0.70 -9.05
CA VAL A 128 16.99 -2.04 -9.43
C VAL A 128 16.21 -2.60 -10.62
N ILE A 129 14.87 -2.48 -10.62
CA ILE A 129 14.03 -2.92 -11.74
C ILE A 129 14.33 -2.12 -13.00
N LEU A 130 14.40 -0.79 -12.92
CA LEU A 130 14.70 0.07 -14.07
C LEU A 130 16.06 -0.26 -14.69
N LYS A 131 17.07 -0.56 -13.87
CA LYS A 131 18.37 -1.03 -14.36
C LYS A 131 18.26 -2.39 -15.04
N LYS A 132 17.51 -3.35 -14.49
CA LYS A 132 17.26 -4.65 -15.14
C LYS A 132 16.52 -4.49 -16.47
N LEU A 133 15.69 -3.47 -16.62
CA LEU A 133 14.97 -3.11 -17.85
C LEU A 133 15.82 -2.30 -18.84
N GLY A 134 17.08 -2.02 -18.53
CA GLY A 134 18.00 -1.27 -19.40
C GLY A 134 17.66 0.23 -19.51
N VAL A 135 16.91 0.78 -18.56
CA VAL A 135 16.51 2.18 -18.54
C VAL A 135 17.73 3.11 -18.26
N GLU A 136 17.80 4.23 -18.96
CA GLU A 136 18.89 5.19 -18.80
C GLU A 136 19.05 5.65 -17.34
N THR A 137 20.30 5.83 -16.90
CA THR A 137 20.64 6.27 -15.54
C THR A 137 19.95 7.57 -15.16
N LYS A 138 19.79 8.52 -16.09
CA LYS A 138 19.10 9.79 -15.86
C LYS A 138 17.63 9.61 -15.51
N VAL A 139 16.94 8.68 -16.19
CA VAL A 139 15.52 8.36 -15.92
C VAL A 139 15.39 7.60 -14.60
N SER A 140 16.27 6.63 -14.33
CA SER A 140 16.31 5.91 -13.06
C SER A 140 16.55 6.84 -11.87
N ARG A 141 17.41 7.86 -12.04
CA ARG A 141 17.66 8.88 -11.01
C ARG A 141 16.44 9.78 -10.78
N ARG A 142 15.69 10.14 -11.82
CA ARG A 142 14.43 10.88 -11.67
C ARG A 142 13.40 10.06 -10.88
N ALA A 143 13.30 8.77 -11.16
CA ALA A 143 12.43 7.87 -10.41
C ALA A 143 12.84 7.77 -8.92
N TRP A 144 14.15 7.71 -8.65
CA TRP A 144 14.72 7.73 -7.30
C TRP A 144 14.33 9.00 -6.53
N VAL A 145 14.59 10.18 -7.13
CA VAL A 145 14.25 11.48 -6.54
C VAL A 145 12.75 11.58 -6.30
N PHE A 146 11.95 11.19 -7.30
CA PHE A 146 10.49 11.24 -7.21
C PHE A 146 9.98 10.40 -6.02
N LEU A 147 10.45 9.16 -5.85
CA LEU A 147 9.98 8.29 -4.78
C LEU A 147 10.43 8.77 -3.40
N LEU A 148 11.67 9.25 -3.26
CA LEU A 148 12.17 9.75 -1.98
C LEU A 148 11.47 11.01 -1.49
N LEU A 149 10.99 11.86 -2.40
CA LEU A 149 10.40 13.17 -2.09
C LEU A 149 8.91 13.27 -2.48
N ASN A 150 8.28 12.16 -2.87
CA ASN A 150 6.87 12.18 -3.27
C ASN A 150 5.97 12.60 -2.09
N PRO A 151 5.18 13.68 -2.21
CA PRO A 151 4.35 14.17 -1.12
C PRO A 151 3.34 13.14 -0.62
N PHE A 152 2.85 12.25 -1.49
CA PHE A 152 1.91 11.20 -1.13
C PHE A 152 2.56 10.15 -0.21
N LEU A 153 3.78 9.69 -0.55
CA LEU A 153 4.53 8.74 0.29
C LEU A 153 4.94 9.37 1.62
N LEU A 154 5.37 10.62 1.61
CA LEU A 154 5.73 11.37 2.82
C LEU A 154 4.52 11.58 3.73
N TYR A 155 3.37 11.94 3.17
CA TYR A 155 2.14 12.19 3.91
C TYR A 155 1.60 10.91 4.56
N PHE A 156 1.37 9.86 3.78
CA PHE A 156 0.77 8.62 4.31
C PHE A 156 1.75 7.73 5.07
N GLY A 157 3.00 7.65 4.65
CA GLY A 157 4.02 6.86 5.33
C GLY A 157 4.56 7.58 6.57
N SER A 158 5.23 8.71 6.37
CA SER A 158 6.01 9.34 7.44
C SER A 158 5.17 10.22 8.36
N ALA A 159 4.25 11.05 7.84
CA ALA A 159 3.41 11.88 8.67
C ALA A 159 2.25 11.08 9.30
N TRP A 160 1.50 10.32 8.52
CA TRP A 160 0.38 9.52 9.02
C TRP A 160 0.84 8.30 9.85
N GLY A 161 1.78 7.49 9.31
CA GLY A 161 2.26 6.25 9.91
C GLY A 161 1.65 4.98 9.32
N GLN A 162 1.04 5.05 8.12
CA GLN A 162 0.52 3.87 7.41
C GLN A 162 1.65 3.04 6.78
N PHE A 163 1.59 1.74 6.95
CA PHE A 163 2.65 0.81 6.55
C PHE A 163 2.48 0.22 5.15
N ASP A 164 1.65 0.82 4.29
CA ASP A 164 1.41 0.37 2.91
C ASP A 164 2.69 0.34 2.06
N ALA A 165 3.66 1.21 2.37
CA ALA A 165 4.99 1.18 1.74
C ALA A 165 5.75 -0.13 2.01
N LEU A 166 5.59 -0.72 3.20
CA LEU A 166 6.17 -2.01 3.54
C LEU A 166 5.53 -3.12 2.69
N VAL A 167 4.20 -3.09 2.54
CA VAL A 167 3.47 -4.03 1.67
C VAL A 167 3.92 -3.89 0.21
N ALA A 168 4.04 -2.66 -0.29
CA ALA A 168 4.52 -2.40 -1.65
C ALA A 168 5.97 -2.85 -1.87
N CYS A 169 6.85 -2.63 -0.88
CA CYS A 169 8.25 -3.05 -0.92
C CYS A 169 8.37 -4.58 -1.00
N LEU A 170 7.65 -5.31 -0.15
CA LEU A 170 7.61 -6.78 -0.16
C LEU A 170 7.00 -7.32 -1.46
N SER A 171 5.93 -6.71 -1.96
CA SER A 171 5.28 -7.07 -3.21
C SER A 171 6.20 -6.90 -4.42
N LEU A 172 6.91 -5.79 -4.49
CA LEU A 172 7.88 -5.55 -5.57
C LEU A 172 9.10 -6.48 -5.44
N GLY A 173 9.52 -6.76 -4.20
CA GLY A 173 10.57 -7.73 -3.90
C GLY A 173 10.20 -9.15 -4.34
N SER A 174 8.93 -9.57 -4.16
CA SER A 174 8.46 -10.88 -4.63
C SER A 174 8.57 -11.00 -6.16
N ILE A 175 8.17 -9.97 -6.89
CA ILE A 175 8.29 -9.93 -8.37
C ILE A 175 9.74 -10.02 -8.82
N ILE A 176 10.68 -9.31 -8.15
CA ILE A 176 12.10 -9.39 -8.46
C ILE A 176 12.64 -10.81 -8.24
N LEU A 177 12.32 -11.40 -7.09
CA LEU A 177 12.75 -12.77 -6.80
C LEU A 177 12.18 -13.78 -7.79
N LEU A 178 10.92 -13.63 -8.18
CA LEU A 178 10.28 -14.48 -9.16
C LEU A 178 10.97 -14.38 -10.53
N TYR A 179 11.24 -13.15 -10.97
CA TYR A 179 11.95 -12.87 -12.20
C TYR A 179 13.38 -13.43 -12.17
N ASP A 180 14.09 -13.34 -11.05
CA ASP A 180 15.44 -13.85 -10.84
C ASP A 180 15.49 -15.38 -10.66
N GLY A 181 14.36 -16.09 -10.85
CA GLY A 181 14.28 -17.54 -10.75
C GLY A 181 14.30 -18.08 -9.32
N LYS A 182 13.90 -17.28 -8.34
CA LYS A 182 13.82 -17.65 -6.92
C LYS A 182 12.36 -17.73 -6.44
N PRO A 183 11.52 -18.64 -6.99
CA PRO A 183 10.09 -18.68 -6.70
C PRO A 183 9.76 -18.93 -5.22
N ASN A 184 10.58 -19.69 -4.50
CA ASN A 184 10.34 -19.96 -3.09
C ASN A 184 10.42 -18.68 -2.24
N GLY A 185 11.45 -17.85 -2.44
CA GLY A 185 11.58 -16.55 -1.76
C GLY A 185 10.47 -15.59 -2.16
N SER A 186 10.07 -15.60 -3.43
CA SER A 186 8.93 -14.83 -3.93
C SER A 186 7.64 -15.22 -3.20
N ALA A 187 7.32 -16.52 -3.07
CA ALA A 187 6.13 -17.02 -2.38
C ALA A 187 6.07 -16.53 -0.93
N VAL A 188 7.19 -16.59 -0.20
CA VAL A 188 7.28 -16.16 1.20
C VAL A 188 7.09 -14.63 1.32
N LEU A 189 7.75 -13.84 0.44
CA LEU A 189 7.60 -12.37 0.48
C LEU A 189 6.19 -11.94 0.12
N LEU A 190 5.56 -12.55 -0.89
CA LEU A 190 4.18 -12.23 -1.25
C LEU A 190 3.21 -12.63 -0.13
N ALA A 191 3.42 -13.81 0.48
CA ALA A 191 2.63 -14.24 1.62
C ALA A 191 2.73 -13.25 2.79
N LEU A 192 3.94 -12.75 3.11
CA LEU A 192 4.14 -11.75 4.15
C LEU A 192 3.46 -10.41 3.79
N ALA A 193 3.57 -9.95 2.52
CA ALA A 193 2.91 -8.74 2.06
C ALA A 193 1.38 -8.81 2.24
N ILE A 194 0.76 -9.94 1.83
CA ILE A 194 -0.70 -10.17 1.96
C ILE A 194 -1.09 -10.33 3.43
N SER A 195 -0.25 -10.97 4.25
CA SER A 195 -0.47 -11.15 5.67
C SER A 195 -0.41 -9.82 6.45
N LEU A 196 0.40 -8.88 6.02
CA LEU A 196 0.41 -7.51 6.55
C LEU A 196 -0.86 -6.77 6.14
N LYS A 197 -1.20 -6.82 4.84
CA LYS A 197 -2.38 -6.14 4.30
C LYS A 197 -2.84 -6.82 3.00
N PRO A 198 -4.08 -7.31 2.90
CA PRO A 198 -4.53 -8.11 1.77
C PRO A 198 -4.67 -7.33 0.45
N ILE A 199 -4.26 -6.07 0.40
CA ILE A 199 -4.26 -5.26 -0.83
C ILE A 199 -3.32 -5.79 -1.91
N ALA A 200 -2.32 -6.61 -1.54
CA ALA A 200 -1.40 -7.25 -2.48
C ALA A 200 -1.94 -8.57 -3.09
N LEU A 201 -3.13 -9.03 -2.68
CA LEU A 201 -3.75 -10.27 -3.18
C LEU A 201 -3.82 -10.38 -4.71
N PRO A 202 -4.07 -9.30 -5.49
CA PRO A 202 -4.10 -9.36 -6.95
C PRO A 202 -2.78 -9.81 -7.61
N LEU A 203 -1.66 -9.80 -6.89
CA LEU A 203 -0.36 -10.25 -7.42
C LEU A 203 -0.26 -11.77 -7.50
N LEU A 204 -0.91 -12.50 -6.59
CA LEU A 204 -0.86 -13.96 -6.54
C LEU A 204 -1.25 -14.63 -7.86
N PRO A 205 -2.40 -14.33 -8.50
CA PRO A 205 -2.75 -14.92 -9.79
C PRO A 205 -1.77 -14.54 -10.91
N VAL A 206 -1.16 -13.34 -10.89
CA VAL A 206 -0.15 -12.95 -11.88
C VAL A 206 1.10 -13.84 -11.77
N GLU A 207 1.59 -14.03 -10.55
CA GLU A 207 2.78 -14.85 -10.29
C GLU A 207 2.52 -16.33 -10.60
N LEU A 208 1.31 -16.83 -10.25
CA LEU A 208 0.92 -18.21 -10.61
C LEU A 208 0.78 -18.43 -12.12
N ILE A 209 0.20 -17.45 -12.86
CA ILE A 209 0.11 -17.52 -14.33
C ILE A 209 1.50 -17.51 -14.95
N PHE A 210 2.41 -16.66 -14.45
CA PHE A 210 3.79 -16.59 -14.93
C PHE A 210 4.53 -17.94 -14.73
N LEU A 211 4.43 -18.54 -13.55
CA LEU A 211 5.04 -19.83 -13.26
C LEU A 211 4.38 -20.98 -14.02
N GLY A 212 3.06 -20.99 -14.11
CA GLY A 212 2.30 -22.02 -14.84
C GLY A 212 2.63 -22.07 -16.32
N GLY A 213 3.01 -20.92 -16.92
CA GLY A 213 3.53 -20.85 -18.28
C GLY A 213 4.93 -21.49 -18.45
N LYS A 214 5.70 -21.60 -17.37
CA LYS A 214 7.01 -22.27 -17.36
C LYS A 214 6.91 -23.73 -16.92
N SER A 215 6.20 -24.00 -15.82
CA SER A 215 6.00 -25.34 -15.26
C SER A 215 4.81 -25.37 -14.31
N ARG A 216 3.84 -26.24 -14.58
CA ARG A 216 2.68 -26.45 -13.68
C ARG A 216 3.12 -26.87 -12.27
N TRP A 217 4.15 -27.72 -12.19
CA TRP A 217 4.68 -28.19 -10.91
C TRP A 217 5.29 -27.05 -10.08
N GLN A 218 6.03 -26.13 -10.71
CA GLN A 218 6.54 -24.95 -10.01
C GLN A 218 5.42 -24.06 -9.49
N ALA A 219 4.34 -23.88 -10.25
CA ALA A 219 3.19 -23.11 -9.79
C ALA A 219 2.49 -23.78 -8.59
N VAL A 220 2.33 -25.11 -8.61
CA VAL A 220 1.74 -25.87 -7.47
C VAL A 220 2.64 -25.77 -6.24
N ARG A 221 3.93 -25.97 -6.38
CA ARG A 221 4.91 -25.83 -5.27
C ARG A 221 4.91 -24.42 -4.69
N TYR A 222 4.87 -23.41 -5.55
CA TYR A 222 4.77 -22.00 -5.18
C TYR A 222 3.51 -21.75 -4.33
N LEU A 223 2.35 -22.20 -4.82
CA LEU A 223 1.07 -22.06 -4.12
C LEU A 223 1.08 -22.77 -2.75
N GLY A 224 1.63 -23.99 -2.68
CA GLY A 224 1.77 -24.73 -1.43
C GLY A 224 2.63 -24.00 -0.41
N LEU A 225 3.79 -23.46 -0.83
CA LEU A 225 4.66 -22.68 0.04
C LEU A 225 4.02 -21.34 0.45
N PHE A 226 3.31 -20.67 -0.47
CA PHE A 226 2.55 -19.47 -0.17
C PHE A 226 1.49 -19.73 0.90
N ILE A 227 0.66 -20.77 0.75
CA ILE A 227 -0.38 -21.14 1.72
C ILE A 227 0.24 -21.46 3.09
N LEU A 228 1.32 -22.25 3.10
CA LEU A 228 2.04 -22.57 4.34
C LEU A 228 2.57 -21.29 5.02
N SER A 229 3.13 -20.37 4.24
CA SER A 229 3.65 -19.09 4.77
C SER A 229 2.53 -18.21 5.33
N VAL A 230 1.39 -18.11 4.63
CA VAL A 230 0.21 -17.39 5.14
C VAL A 230 -0.29 -18.03 6.43
N PHE A 231 -0.35 -19.36 6.50
CA PHE A 231 -0.71 -20.07 7.73
C PHE A 231 0.22 -19.69 8.90
N LEU A 232 1.52 -19.75 8.67
CA LEU A 232 2.53 -19.44 9.69
C LEU A 232 2.47 -17.96 10.13
N PHE A 233 2.27 -17.03 9.20
CA PHE A 233 2.21 -15.60 9.54
C PHE A 233 0.88 -15.17 10.15
N CYS A 234 -0.24 -15.72 9.68
CA CYS A 234 -1.56 -15.24 10.07
C CYS A 234 -2.23 -16.08 11.14
N LEU A 235 -2.14 -17.42 11.06
CA LEU A 235 -2.89 -18.32 11.92
C LEU A 235 -2.06 -18.86 13.09
N ALA A 236 -0.82 -19.24 12.85
CA ALA A 236 0.03 -19.80 13.90
C ALA A 236 0.15 -18.90 15.14
N PRO A 237 0.27 -17.54 15.03
CA PRO A 237 0.32 -16.68 16.21
C PRO A 237 -0.93 -16.77 17.11
N PHE A 238 -2.14 -16.95 16.55
CA PHE A 238 -3.35 -17.12 17.36
C PHE A 238 -3.27 -18.35 18.27
N PHE A 239 -2.73 -19.45 17.74
CA PHE A 239 -2.53 -20.68 18.53
C PHE A 239 -1.36 -20.54 19.52
N LEU A 240 -0.22 -19.96 19.09
CA LEU A 240 0.97 -19.83 19.92
C LEU A 240 0.77 -18.89 21.11
N PHE A 241 0.05 -17.79 20.91
CA PHE A 241 -0.21 -16.79 21.93
C PHE A 241 -1.60 -16.89 22.55
N GLN A 242 -2.39 -17.89 22.14
CA GLN A 242 -3.78 -18.11 22.62
C GLN A 242 -4.66 -16.86 22.45
N TRP A 243 -4.48 -16.13 21.36
CA TRP A 243 -5.30 -14.97 21.06
C TRP A 243 -6.66 -15.38 20.51
N ASP A 244 -7.73 -14.77 21.02
CA ASP A 244 -9.08 -14.94 20.47
C ASP A 244 -9.19 -14.17 19.13
N PRO A 245 -9.45 -14.84 17.99
CA PRO A 245 -9.60 -14.18 16.69
C PRO A 245 -10.99 -13.57 16.48
N SER A 246 -11.97 -13.83 17.33
CA SER A 246 -13.37 -13.44 17.10
C SER A 246 -13.57 -11.94 16.90
N PRO A 247 -12.85 -11.01 17.58
CA PRO A 247 -13.03 -9.58 17.37
C PRO A 247 -12.57 -9.11 15.98
N ILE A 248 -11.49 -9.68 15.45
CA ILE A 248 -11.02 -9.31 14.09
C ILE A 248 -11.97 -9.84 13.02
N ILE A 249 -12.51 -11.05 13.19
CA ILE A 249 -13.50 -11.63 12.26
C ILE A 249 -14.78 -10.78 12.22
N LYS A 250 -15.27 -10.34 13.39
CA LYS A 250 -16.42 -9.43 13.49
C LYS A 250 -16.14 -8.08 12.81
N GLY A 251 -14.94 -7.51 13.02
CA GLY A 251 -14.51 -6.27 12.39
C GLY A 251 -14.45 -6.38 10.87
N TRP A 252 -13.94 -7.47 10.33
CA TRP A 252 -13.89 -7.70 8.89
C TRP A 252 -15.28 -7.81 8.26
N ASN A 253 -16.21 -8.52 8.89
CA ASN A 253 -17.59 -8.60 8.41
C ASN A 253 -18.23 -7.21 8.26
N ALA A 254 -17.95 -6.29 9.17
CA ALA A 254 -18.42 -4.92 9.06
C ALA A 254 -17.80 -4.18 7.85
N HIS A 255 -16.53 -4.44 7.51
CA HIS A 255 -15.87 -3.78 6.36
C HIS A 255 -16.42 -4.19 4.99
N PHE A 256 -17.04 -5.37 4.85
CA PHE A 256 -17.70 -5.76 3.59
C PHE A 256 -19.00 -5.01 3.33
N THR A 257 -19.60 -4.45 4.37
CA THR A 257 -20.88 -3.72 4.29
C THR A 257 -20.73 -2.21 4.24
N VAL A 258 -19.51 -1.69 4.51
CA VAL A 258 -19.23 -0.25 4.52
C VAL A 258 -18.55 0.14 3.22
N GLY A 259 -19.15 1.08 2.48
CA GLY A 259 -18.56 1.71 1.30
C GLY A 259 -17.81 2.97 1.68
N GLY A 260 -16.82 3.39 0.86
CA GLY A 260 -16.17 4.68 1.04
C GLY A 260 -14.70 4.77 0.58
N GLY A 261 -14.03 5.84 0.97
CA GLY A 261 -12.69 6.18 0.52
C GLY A 261 -12.67 6.51 -0.98
N MET A 262 -11.60 6.17 -1.68
CA MET A 262 -11.47 6.36 -3.15
C MET A 262 -12.26 5.34 -3.98
N SER A 263 -13.19 4.60 -3.36
CA SER A 263 -14.07 3.65 -4.02
C SER A 263 -15.22 4.32 -4.76
N PHE A 264 -15.75 3.67 -5.81
CA PHE A 264 -17.01 4.06 -6.45
C PHE A 264 -18.19 4.08 -5.46
N MET A 265 -18.10 3.31 -4.36
CA MET A 265 -19.10 3.26 -3.30
C MET A 265 -19.27 4.59 -2.54
N THR A 266 -18.32 5.52 -2.65
CA THR A 266 -18.44 6.87 -2.06
C THR A 266 -19.62 7.65 -2.64
N PHE A 267 -20.01 7.38 -3.88
CA PHE A 267 -21.24 7.93 -4.47
C PHE A 267 -22.49 7.47 -3.70
N PHE A 268 -22.55 6.20 -3.32
CA PHE A 268 -23.68 5.66 -2.54
C PHE A 268 -23.67 6.14 -1.08
N GLU A 269 -22.49 6.39 -0.51
CA GLU A 269 -22.36 7.04 0.80
C GLU A 269 -22.98 8.45 0.77
N LEU A 270 -22.72 9.21 -0.29
CA LEU A 270 -23.35 10.51 -0.51
C LEU A 270 -24.88 10.41 -0.62
N LEU A 271 -25.40 9.46 -1.41
CA LEU A 271 -26.84 9.25 -1.54
C LEU A 271 -27.50 8.87 -0.20
N LYS A 272 -26.83 8.01 0.58
CA LYS A 272 -27.31 7.62 1.91
C LYS A 272 -27.37 8.82 2.86
N ASP A 273 -26.31 9.64 2.91
CA ASP A 273 -26.24 10.83 3.79
C ASP A 273 -27.22 11.93 3.36
N ALA A 274 -27.35 12.18 2.04
CA ALA A 274 -28.21 13.25 1.50
C ALA A 274 -29.70 12.88 1.46
N TYR A 275 -30.05 11.62 1.19
CA TYR A 275 -31.42 11.18 0.92
C TYR A 275 -31.91 10.07 1.86
N GLN A 276 -31.09 9.66 2.87
CA GLN A 276 -31.39 8.60 3.82
C GLN A 276 -31.83 7.27 3.17
N LEU A 277 -31.30 6.99 1.99
CA LEU A 277 -31.62 5.77 1.27
C LEU A 277 -31.13 4.53 2.02
N PRO A 278 -31.94 3.45 2.16
CA PRO A 278 -31.53 2.24 2.84
C PRO A 278 -30.35 1.58 2.11
N GLY A 279 -29.36 1.12 2.86
CA GLY A 279 -28.13 0.58 2.30
C GLY A 279 -28.22 -0.89 1.90
N TYR A 280 -28.68 -1.18 0.70
CA TYR A 280 -28.52 -2.53 0.07
C TYR A 280 -27.15 -2.69 -0.62
N TRP A 281 -26.14 -1.96 -0.17
CA TRP A 281 -24.86 -1.82 -0.84
C TRP A 281 -23.94 -3.02 -0.70
N TRP A 282 -24.20 -3.94 0.22
CA TRP A 282 -23.35 -5.09 0.49
C TRP A 282 -23.11 -5.96 -0.74
N LEU A 283 -24.10 -6.12 -1.63
CA LEU A 283 -23.94 -6.85 -2.90
C LEU A 283 -22.94 -6.16 -3.81
N LEU A 284 -22.96 -4.81 -3.86
CA LEU A 284 -22.00 -4.04 -4.65
C LEU A 284 -20.58 -4.14 -4.05
N GLY A 285 -20.46 -4.38 -2.76
CA GLY A 285 -19.20 -4.64 -2.09
C GLY A 285 -18.48 -5.90 -2.56
N LEU A 286 -19.19 -6.84 -3.20
CA LEU A 286 -18.64 -8.09 -3.73
C LEU A 286 -18.22 -8.02 -5.21
N VAL A 287 -18.49 -6.91 -5.91
CA VAL A 287 -18.21 -6.74 -7.36
C VAL A 287 -16.74 -6.97 -7.71
N TRP A 288 -15.82 -6.74 -6.78
CA TRP A 288 -14.39 -6.99 -7.00
C TRP A 288 -14.07 -8.46 -7.29
N ILE A 289 -14.86 -9.42 -6.80
CA ILE A 289 -14.63 -10.86 -7.01
C ILE A 289 -14.80 -11.23 -8.50
N PRO A 290 -15.98 -11.01 -9.13
CA PRO A 290 -16.14 -11.28 -10.56
C PRO A 290 -15.24 -10.39 -11.42
N ALA A 291 -14.97 -9.14 -11.02
CA ALA A 291 -14.08 -8.24 -11.77
C ALA A 291 -12.64 -8.79 -11.83
N LEU A 292 -12.10 -9.27 -10.71
CA LEU A 292 -10.81 -9.96 -10.70
C LEU A 292 -10.84 -11.25 -11.52
N GLY A 293 -11.91 -12.04 -11.44
CA GLY A 293 -12.08 -13.24 -12.26
C GLY A 293 -11.98 -12.95 -13.76
N VAL A 294 -12.68 -11.92 -14.24
CA VAL A 294 -12.60 -11.44 -15.62
C VAL A 294 -11.18 -10.95 -15.95
N GLY A 295 -10.56 -10.17 -15.07
CA GLY A 295 -9.19 -9.70 -15.26
C GLY A 295 -8.18 -10.87 -15.39
N ILE A 296 -8.27 -11.87 -14.54
CA ILE A 296 -7.42 -13.07 -14.58
C ILE A 296 -7.64 -13.85 -15.88
N TYR A 297 -8.90 -14.02 -16.30
CA TYR A 297 -9.23 -14.66 -17.58
C TYR A 297 -8.62 -13.92 -18.77
N ALA A 298 -8.76 -12.59 -18.81
CA ALA A 298 -8.17 -11.75 -19.84
C ALA A 298 -6.64 -11.87 -19.88
N LEU A 299 -5.97 -11.94 -18.72
CA LEU A 299 -4.52 -12.15 -18.66
C LEU A 299 -4.07 -13.49 -19.25
N LYS A 300 -4.84 -14.56 -19.03
CA LYS A 300 -4.54 -15.90 -19.62
C LYS A 300 -4.68 -15.88 -21.14
N SER A 301 -5.71 -15.20 -21.66
CA SER A 301 -5.98 -15.13 -23.11
C SER A 301 -4.87 -14.40 -23.88
N THR A 302 -4.16 -13.46 -23.24
CA THR A 302 -3.06 -12.69 -23.85
C THR A 302 -1.70 -13.41 -23.82
N GLN A 303 -1.60 -14.58 -23.22
CA GLN A 303 -0.32 -15.29 -23.00
C GLN A 303 0.16 -16.10 -24.23
N LYS A 304 -0.53 -16.08 -25.37
CA LYS A 304 -0.31 -16.98 -26.52
C LYS A 304 0.89 -16.69 -27.42
N SER A 305 1.86 -15.84 -27.08
CA SER A 305 3.10 -15.69 -27.88
C SER A 305 4.32 -16.18 -27.12
N ALA A 306 4.74 -17.38 -27.44
CA ALA A 306 5.78 -18.15 -26.74
C ALA A 306 7.24 -17.75 -27.06
N LEU A 307 7.51 -16.61 -27.68
CA LEU A 307 8.88 -16.22 -28.12
C LEU A 307 9.27 -14.82 -27.61
N GLU A 308 8.93 -14.48 -26.36
CA GLU A 308 9.31 -13.18 -25.84
C GLU A 308 10.63 -13.25 -25.05
N SER A 309 11.49 -12.25 -25.22
CA SER A 309 12.77 -12.11 -24.53
C SER A 309 12.58 -12.03 -23.01
N LYS A 310 13.61 -12.41 -22.22
CA LYS A 310 13.61 -12.31 -20.75
C LYS A 310 13.20 -10.91 -20.25
N LEU A 311 13.53 -9.87 -21.02
CA LEU A 311 13.18 -8.48 -20.72
C LEU A 311 11.65 -8.23 -20.81
N SER A 312 10.96 -8.90 -21.76
CA SER A 312 9.52 -8.83 -21.90
C SER A 312 8.79 -9.52 -20.74
N ASP A 313 9.40 -10.54 -20.12
CA ASP A 313 8.85 -11.22 -18.95
C ASP A 313 8.69 -10.29 -17.75
N LEU A 314 9.72 -9.47 -17.42
CA LEU A 314 9.65 -8.52 -16.30
C LEU A 314 8.66 -7.40 -16.58
N THR A 315 8.68 -6.81 -17.78
CA THR A 315 7.69 -5.81 -18.19
C THR A 315 6.28 -6.37 -18.14
N GLY A 316 6.10 -7.62 -18.61
CA GLY A 316 4.82 -8.33 -18.56
C GLY A 316 4.31 -8.55 -17.14
N LEU A 317 5.20 -8.98 -16.21
CA LEU A 317 4.85 -9.11 -14.78
C LEU A 317 4.38 -7.77 -14.20
N ILE A 318 5.14 -6.70 -14.40
CA ILE A 318 4.81 -5.36 -13.88
C ILE A 318 3.47 -4.88 -14.48
N THR A 319 3.28 -4.99 -15.79
CA THR A 319 2.06 -4.52 -16.47
C THR A 319 0.82 -5.28 -16.01
N LYS A 320 0.90 -6.62 -15.95
CA LYS A 320 -0.20 -7.49 -15.51
C LYS A 320 -0.55 -7.26 -14.04
N SER A 321 0.46 -7.09 -13.18
CA SER A 321 0.29 -6.74 -11.77
C SER A 321 -0.44 -5.40 -11.63
N THR A 322 0.00 -4.38 -12.36
CA THR A 322 -0.63 -3.05 -12.36
C THR A 322 -2.11 -3.15 -12.76
N ALA A 323 -2.42 -3.89 -13.83
CA ALA A 323 -3.81 -4.06 -14.29
C ALA A 323 -4.71 -4.69 -13.22
N LEU A 324 -4.27 -5.80 -12.59
CA LEU A 324 -5.07 -6.48 -11.57
C LEU A 324 -5.18 -5.67 -10.27
N ILE A 325 -4.13 -4.95 -9.85
CA ILE A 325 -4.22 -4.05 -8.69
C ILE A 325 -5.25 -2.95 -8.95
N PHE A 326 -5.24 -2.33 -10.16
CA PHE A 326 -6.25 -1.33 -10.52
C PHE A 326 -7.66 -1.93 -10.51
N ILE A 327 -7.89 -3.06 -11.18
CA ILE A 327 -9.21 -3.72 -11.20
C ILE A 327 -9.70 -3.91 -9.76
N PHE A 328 -8.85 -4.44 -8.89
CA PHE A 328 -9.19 -4.66 -7.49
C PHE A 328 -9.51 -3.36 -6.74
N PHE A 329 -8.71 -2.30 -6.93
CA PHE A 329 -8.91 -1.02 -6.26
C PHE A 329 -10.15 -0.26 -6.75
N LEU A 330 -10.43 -0.32 -8.04
CA LEU A 330 -11.57 0.36 -8.65
C LEU A 330 -12.92 -0.30 -8.32
N THR A 331 -12.90 -1.59 -7.96
CA THR A 331 -14.12 -2.39 -7.73
C THR A 331 -14.37 -2.76 -6.27
N ARG A 332 -13.46 -2.42 -5.33
CA ARG A 332 -13.67 -2.65 -3.89
C ARG A 332 -14.72 -1.72 -3.30
N ALA A 333 -15.42 -2.20 -2.25
CA ALA A 333 -16.35 -1.38 -1.47
C ALA A 333 -15.63 -0.22 -0.76
N TRP A 334 -14.51 -0.50 -0.11
CA TRP A 334 -13.70 0.49 0.59
C TRP A 334 -12.27 0.52 0.02
N LEU A 335 -11.82 1.69 -0.40
CA LEU A 335 -10.44 1.93 -0.80
C LEU A 335 -9.87 3.09 0.02
N SER A 336 -9.11 2.77 1.06
CA SER A 336 -8.38 3.79 1.81
C SER A 336 -7.26 4.38 0.96
N GLU A 337 -7.04 5.70 1.04
CA GLU A 337 -6.07 6.43 0.22
C GLU A 337 -4.64 5.89 0.36
N PRO A 338 -4.14 5.53 1.57
CA PRO A 338 -2.81 4.93 1.71
C PRO A 338 -2.60 3.67 0.88
N ASN A 339 -3.67 2.87 0.61
CA ASN A 339 -3.56 1.65 -0.18
C ASN A 339 -2.98 1.89 -1.59
N ILE A 340 -3.16 3.10 -2.11
CA ILE A 340 -2.69 3.50 -3.44
C ILE A 340 -1.15 3.55 -3.49
N ILE A 341 -0.46 3.59 -2.35
CA ILE A 341 1.00 3.44 -2.28
C ILE A 341 1.45 2.18 -3.02
N LEU A 342 0.67 1.09 -2.98
CA LEU A 342 1.00 -0.14 -3.71
C LEU A 342 1.12 0.09 -5.23
N LEU A 343 0.34 0.99 -5.83
CA LEU A 343 0.37 1.28 -7.26
C LEU A 343 1.55 2.17 -7.68
N ILE A 344 2.00 3.07 -6.80
CA ILE A 344 3.01 4.09 -7.15
C ILE A 344 4.28 3.50 -7.77
N PRO A 345 4.96 2.49 -7.19
CA PRO A 345 6.19 1.96 -7.78
C PRO A 345 5.96 1.32 -9.15
N PHE A 346 4.84 0.63 -9.35
CA PHE A 346 4.48 0.05 -10.64
C PHE A 346 4.26 1.13 -11.70
N MET A 347 3.58 2.20 -11.33
CA MET A 347 3.33 3.35 -12.20
C MET A 347 4.63 4.07 -12.55
N VAL A 348 5.55 4.26 -11.59
CA VAL A 348 6.88 4.84 -11.84
C VAL A 348 7.65 4.00 -12.85
N ILE A 349 7.63 2.68 -12.71
CA ILE A 349 8.31 1.77 -13.65
C ILE A 349 7.69 1.89 -15.04
N LEU A 350 6.36 1.76 -15.16
CA LEU A 350 5.67 1.79 -16.46
C LEU A 350 5.81 3.14 -17.18
N THR A 351 5.80 4.26 -16.47
CA THR A 351 6.03 5.57 -17.05
C THR A 351 7.50 5.78 -17.44
N SER A 352 8.43 5.22 -16.65
CA SER A 352 9.87 5.31 -16.95
C SER A 352 10.28 4.55 -18.21
N ILE A 353 9.57 3.45 -18.54
CA ILE A 353 9.79 2.69 -19.79
C ILE A 353 8.92 3.17 -20.96
N GLY A 354 8.12 4.23 -20.78
CA GLY A 354 7.22 4.75 -21.79
C GLY A 354 5.98 3.90 -22.08
N ALA A 355 5.66 2.92 -21.22
CA ALA A 355 4.46 2.09 -21.35
C ALA A 355 3.18 2.83 -20.95
N LEU A 356 3.27 3.84 -20.09
CA LEU A 356 2.19 4.75 -19.72
C LEU A 356 2.70 6.20 -19.75
N PRO A 357 1.85 7.20 -20.03
CA PRO A 357 2.24 8.60 -19.99
C PRO A 357 2.46 9.08 -18.55
N SER A 358 3.30 10.10 -18.35
CA SER A 358 3.57 10.69 -17.03
C SER A 358 2.31 11.24 -16.33
N LEU A 359 1.33 11.71 -17.11
CA LEU A 359 0.02 12.13 -16.59
C LEU A 359 -0.70 11.03 -15.81
N ALA A 360 -0.56 9.76 -16.24
CA ALA A 360 -1.12 8.61 -15.52
C ALA A 360 -0.51 8.49 -14.11
N LEU A 361 0.82 8.60 -13.99
CA LEU A 361 1.48 8.60 -12.69
C LEU A 361 1.02 9.80 -11.85
N THR A 362 0.96 10.99 -12.44
CA THR A 362 0.48 12.19 -11.73
C THR A 362 -0.93 11.97 -11.18
N ALA A 363 -1.87 11.47 -11.98
CA ALA A 363 -3.24 11.20 -11.53
C ALA A 363 -3.29 10.21 -10.34
N VAL A 364 -2.43 9.18 -10.34
CA VAL A 364 -2.44 8.13 -9.31
C VAL A 364 -2.09 8.66 -7.92
N TRP A 365 -1.24 9.66 -7.79
CA TRP A 365 -0.90 10.18 -6.47
C TRP A 365 -1.58 11.51 -6.13
N THR A 366 -1.90 12.36 -7.14
CA THR A 366 -2.51 13.68 -6.87
C THR A 366 -4.00 13.60 -6.57
N LEU A 367 -4.77 12.76 -7.28
CA LEU A 367 -6.21 12.62 -7.04
C LEU A 367 -6.51 12.10 -5.62
N PRO A 368 -5.84 11.03 -5.12
CA PRO A 368 -6.05 10.60 -3.75
C PRO A 368 -5.55 11.59 -2.70
N LEU A 369 -4.46 12.31 -2.98
CA LEU A 369 -3.99 13.35 -2.08
C LEU A 369 -4.99 14.52 -2.01
N ALA A 370 -5.55 14.94 -3.15
CA ALA A 370 -6.62 15.94 -3.19
C ALA A 370 -7.89 15.46 -2.46
N PHE A 371 -8.27 14.19 -2.64
CA PHE A 371 -9.39 13.59 -1.91
C PHE A 371 -9.16 13.68 -0.38
N THR A 372 -7.94 13.41 0.08
CA THR A 372 -7.57 13.46 1.49
C THR A 372 -7.75 14.86 2.09
N VAL A 373 -7.53 15.94 1.32
CA VAL A 373 -7.75 17.31 1.79
C VAL A 373 -9.21 17.53 2.22
N PHE A 374 -10.17 16.86 1.55
CA PHE A 374 -11.59 16.92 1.90
C PHE A 374 -12.02 15.84 2.90
N ASN A 375 -11.09 15.03 3.41
CA ASN A 375 -11.36 14.08 4.48
C ASN A 375 -11.11 14.73 5.86
N THR A 376 -11.38 14.00 6.94
CA THR A 376 -11.04 14.41 8.33
C THR A 376 -9.56 14.20 8.65
N SER A 377 -8.84 13.50 7.79
CA SER A 377 -7.47 13.06 8.02
C SER A 377 -6.44 14.18 8.24
N PRO A 378 -6.43 15.32 7.50
CA PRO A 378 -5.42 16.35 7.73
C PRO A 378 -5.43 16.90 9.17
N PRO A 379 -6.58 17.29 9.77
CA PRO A 379 -6.61 17.68 11.19
C PRO A 379 -6.17 16.54 12.13
N GLN A 380 -6.51 15.29 11.80
CA GLN A 380 -6.17 14.12 12.62
C GLN A 380 -4.68 13.82 12.70
N LEU A 381 -3.86 14.35 11.78
CA LEU A 381 -2.39 14.23 11.83
C LEU A 381 -1.77 15.05 12.96
N LEU A 382 -2.48 16.03 13.51
CA LEU A 382 -2.01 16.91 14.58
C LEU A 382 -2.00 16.24 15.96
N PHE A 383 -2.30 14.94 16.02
CA PHE A 383 -2.24 14.13 17.23
C PHE A 383 -0.88 14.20 17.92
N LEU A 384 -0.86 14.19 19.22
CA LEU A 384 0.24 14.32 20.17
C LEU A 384 0.80 15.73 20.34
N ASN A 385 1.25 16.41 19.28
CA ASN A 385 1.96 17.68 19.41
C ASN A 385 1.03 18.90 19.35
N PHE A 386 -0.13 18.78 18.70
CA PHE A 386 -1.05 19.91 18.47
C PHE A 386 -2.52 19.55 18.76
N PRO A 387 -2.85 19.00 19.96
CA PRO A 387 -4.19 18.45 20.24
C PRO A 387 -5.30 19.51 20.20
N GLU A 388 -5.02 20.73 20.63
CA GLU A 388 -6.02 21.82 20.59
C GLU A 388 -6.35 22.22 19.14
N ALA A 389 -5.31 22.37 18.30
CA ALA A 389 -5.49 22.66 16.88
C ALA A 389 -6.26 21.51 16.19
N MET A 390 -5.93 20.25 16.51
CA MET A 390 -6.67 19.09 16.02
C MET A 390 -8.16 19.18 16.34
N VAL A 391 -8.53 19.42 17.59
CA VAL A 391 -9.95 19.53 18.01
C VAL A 391 -10.66 20.68 17.30
N LYS A 392 -9.99 21.86 17.22
CA LYS A 392 -10.55 23.03 16.51
C LYS A 392 -10.85 22.72 15.05
N TYR A 393 -9.88 22.14 14.33
CA TYR A 393 -10.05 21.83 12.90
C TYR A 393 -11.01 20.67 12.65
N LEU A 394 -11.10 19.67 13.54
CA LEU A 394 -12.10 18.61 13.44
C LEU A 394 -13.52 19.17 13.52
N ARG A 395 -13.80 20.07 14.48
CA ARG A 395 -15.11 20.75 14.58
C ARG A 395 -15.45 21.50 13.29
N LEU A 396 -14.46 22.19 12.69
CA LEU A 396 -14.65 22.89 11.42
C LEU A 396 -14.96 21.90 10.27
N THR A 397 -14.27 20.76 10.22
CA THR A 397 -14.54 19.74 9.20
C THR A 397 -15.92 19.12 9.34
N ASP A 398 -16.42 18.94 10.55
CA ASP A 398 -17.77 18.41 10.82
C ASP A 398 -18.87 19.39 10.39
N GLN A 399 -18.65 20.69 10.60
CA GLN A 399 -19.58 21.73 10.15
C GLN A 399 -19.83 21.70 8.63
N TYR A 400 -18.82 21.30 7.82
CA TYR A 400 -18.91 21.23 6.36
C TYR A 400 -19.01 19.79 5.83
N ARG A 401 -19.53 18.85 6.63
CA ARG A 401 -19.58 17.41 6.30
C ARG A 401 -20.14 17.13 4.92
N LEU A 402 -21.32 17.66 4.58
CA LEU A 402 -21.96 17.39 3.28
C LEU A 402 -21.15 17.97 2.12
N ALA A 403 -20.68 19.22 2.22
CA ALA A 403 -19.87 19.85 1.17
C ALA A 403 -18.58 19.06 0.89
N ARG A 404 -17.93 18.58 1.95
CA ARG A 404 -16.73 17.74 1.84
C ARG A 404 -17.04 16.37 1.20
N LEU A 405 -18.18 15.75 1.55
CA LEU A 405 -18.61 14.49 0.95
C LEU A 405 -18.89 14.65 -0.55
N VAL A 406 -19.54 15.74 -0.96
CA VAL A 406 -19.74 16.10 -2.38
C VAL A 406 -18.40 16.28 -3.08
N ALA A 407 -17.47 17.07 -2.51
CA ALA A 407 -16.15 17.27 -3.10
C ALA A 407 -15.35 15.95 -3.26
N ARG A 408 -15.39 15.09 -2.26
CA ARG A 408 -14.78 13.74 -2.32
C ARG A 408 -15.39 12.91 -3.44
N THR A 409 -16.72 12.89 -3.55
CA THR A 409 -17.44 12.15 -4.59
C THR A 409 -17.07 12.64 -5.99
N ILE A 410 -16.95 13.96 -6.18
CA ILE A 410 -16.49 14.55 -7.46
C ILE A 410 -15.08 14.06 -7.80
N LEU A 411 -14.16 13.97 -6.83
CA LEU A 411 -12.79 13.50 -7.06
C LEU A 411 -12.69 11.99 -7.38
N VAL A 412 -13.66 11.19 -6.93
CA VAL A 412 -13.71 9.76 -7.28
C VAL A 412 -14.01 9.55 -8.77
N ILE A 413 -14.75 10.45 -9.42
CA ILE A 413 -15.08 10.32 -10.85
C ILE A 413 -13.82 10.29 -11.72
N PRO A 414 -12.94 11.31 -11.73
CA PRO A 414 -11.72 11.27 -12.53
C PRO A 414 -10.78 10.14 -12.10
N TRP A 415 -10.76 9.73 -10.82
CA TRP A 415 -10.02 8.56 -10.36
C TRP A 415 -10.52 7.27 -11.03
N GLN A 416 -11.82 7.03 -11.06
CA GLN A 416 -12.42 5.87 -11.72
C GLN A 416 -12.14 5.87 -13.22
N ILE A 417 -12.36 7.01 -13.91
CA ILE A 417 -12.11 7.15 -15.34
C ILE A 417 -10.64 6.89 -15.67
N ALA A 418 -9.72 7.55 -14.96
CA ALA A 418 -8.28 7.37 -15.18
C ALA A 418 -7.84 5.93 -14.88
N GLY A 419 -8.34 5.33 -13.79
CA GLY A 419 -8.01 3.96 -13.42
C GLY A 419 -8.45 2.93 -14.47
N TRP A 420 -9.69 2.99 -14.94
CA TRP A 420 -10.17 2.09 -15.99
C TRP A 420 -9.45 2.32 -17.33
N TRP A 421 -9.13 3.57 -17.67
CA TRP A 421 -8.29 3.85 -18.82
C TRP A 421 -6.91 3.19 -18.70
N MET A 422 -6.27 3.26 -17.53
CA MET A 422 -4.97 2.60 -17.28
C MET A 422 -5.07 1.07 -17.35
N VAL A 423 -6.15 0.47 -16.86
CA VAL A 423 -6.43 -0.97 -17.03
C VAL A 423 -6.45 -1.33 -18.51
N ILE A 424 -7.23 -0.60 -19.31
CA ILE A 424 -7.33 -0.84 -20.76
C ILE A 424 -5.98 -0.67 -21.45
N ALA A 425 -5.21 0.37 -21.08
CA ALA A 425 -3.87 0.61 -21.62
C ALA A 425 -2.91 -0.55 -21.33
N CYS A 426 -2.94 -1.10 -20.10
CA CYS A 426 -2.14 -2.26 -19.71
C CYS A 426 -2.49 -3.52 -20.53
N PHE A 427 -3.75 -3.73 -20.91
CA PHE A 427 -4.16 -4.87 -21.76
C PHE A 427 -3.84 -4.67 -23.24
N LYS A 428 -3.82 -3.42 -23.75
CA LYS A 428 -3.66 -3.14 -25.20
C LYS A 428 -2.21 -3.13 -25.67
N LYS A 429 -1.20 -3.37 -24.82
CA LYS A 429 0.24 -3.35 -25.18
C LYS A 429 0.68 -2.09 -25.99
N ARG A 430 0.06 -0.93 -25.78
CA ARG A 430 0.46 0.30 -26.48
C ARG A 430 1.71 0.89 -25.81
N VAL A 431 2.80 0.96 -26.56
CA VAL A 431 3.96 1.78 -26.18
C VAL A 431 3.60 3.24 -26.53
N TRP A 432 3.51 4.08 -25.53
CA TRP A 432 3.33 5.51 -25.72
C TRP A 432 4.71 6.14 -26.00
N LYS A 433 4.92 6.55 -27.22
CA LYS A 433 6.15 7.29 -27.63
C LYS A 433 6.15 8.71 -27.08
#